data_546d2848c9184ec7b71afdb93f1946ae
#
_entry.id   546d2848c9184ec7b71afdb93f1946ae
#
_cell.length_a   1.000
_cell.length_b   1.000
_cell.length_c   1.000
_cell.angle_alpha   90.00
_cell.angle_beta   90.00
_cell.angle_gamma   90.00
#
_symmetry.space_group_name_H-M   'P 1'
#
loop_
_entity.id
_entity.type
_entity.pdbx_description
1 polymer ?
#
loop_
_entity_poly.entity_id
_entity_poly.type
_entity_poly.pdbx_seq_one_letter_code
_entity_poly.pdbx_strand_id
1 'polypeptide(L)'
;MKRFFSLLLIFLTLSTLLFAQEDDEGFYEDDVYVYAPNGAGDQFLKITLGAIFPLNFKGQLSTGGKASIGYFRFLSEYLAVGGELSASYNVSIGEKVLVMLPFTFGAMFQPYIGRFEFPVYAEIGLANQTWQNMEIFPTFVTKLSAGAYFRITDSISIGASTDFFWIPQWFKDSSKNFNGLFESAEIGLRYHF
;
A
#
# COMPACT_ATOMS: atom_id res chain seq x y z
N MET A 1 14.53 2.19 -16.36
CA MET A 1 13.26 1.54 -16.76
C MET A 1 13.41 0.04 -17.04
N LYS A 2 14.36 -0.44 -17.87
CA LYS A 2 14.50 -1.89 -18.18
C LYS A 2 14.70 -2.81 -16.95
N ARG A 3 15.46 -2.36 -15.93
CA ARG A 3 15.72 -3.16 -14.71
C ARG A 3 14.51 -3.27 -13.77
N PHE A 4 13.63 -2.28 -13.77
CA PHE A 4 12.40 -2.30 -12.97
C PHE A 4 11.36 -3.28 -13.56
N PHE A 5 11.25 -3.31 -14.90
CA PHE A 5 10.40 -4.29 -15.61
C PHE A 5 10.87 -5.74 -15.41
N SER A 6 12.19 -5.97 -15.35
CA SER A 6 12.74 -7.31 -15.07
C SER A 6 12.42 -7.80 -13.66
N LEU A 7 12.48 -6.93 -12.65
CA LEU A 7 12.13 -7.27 -11.26
C LEU A 7 10.63 -7.56 -11.11
N LEU A 8 9.77 -6.78 -11.76
CA LEU A 8 8.33 -7.01 -11.77
C LEU A 8 7.98 -8.33 -12.47
N LEU A 9 8.66 -8.65 -13.58
CA LEU A 9 8.46 -9.92 -14.30
C LEU A 9 8.90 -11.13 -13.48
N ILE A 10 10.02 -11.02 -12.76
CA ILE A 10 10.52 -12.08 -11.86
C ILE A 10 9.54 -12.30 -10.70
N PHE A 11 8.95 -11.24 -10.15
CA PHE A 11 7.95 -11.35 -9.09
C PHE A 11 6.66 -12.02 -9.60
N LEU A 12 6.21 -11.68 -10.82
CA LEU A 12 5.05 -12.30 -11.45
C LEU A 12 5.28 -13.79 -11.77
N THR A 13 6.48 -14.16 -12.22
CA THR A 13 6.81 -15.57 -12.54
C THR A 13 7.03 -16.40 -11.29
N LEU A 14 7.53 -15.80 -10.19
CA LEU A 14 7.65 -16.49 -8.90
C LEU A 14 6.27 -16.80 -8.29
N SER A 15 5.30 -15.90 -8.46
CA SER A 15 3.93 -16.14 -7.98
C SER A 15 3.23 -17.25 -8.75
N THR A 16 3.45 -17.39 -10.06
CA THR A 16 2.85 -18.48 -10.86
C THR A 16 3.48 -19.85 -10.58
N LEU A 17 4.75 -19.91 -10.19
CA LEU A 17 5.41 -21.17 -9.81
C LEU A 17 4.92 -21.71 -8.45
N LEU A 18 4.47 -20.84 -7.55
CA LEU A 18 3.91 -21.23 -6.24
C LEU A 18 2.50 -21.85 -6.37
N PHE A 19 1.78 -21.59 -7.46
CA PHE A 19 0.44 -22.16 -7.71
C PHE A 19 0.45 -23.41 -8.60
N ALA A 20 1.62 -23.86 -9.11
CA ALA A 20 1.75 -24.96 -10.05
C ALA A 20 2.13 -26.31 -9.39
N GLN A 21 2.09 -26.43 -8.08
CA GLN A 21 2.45 -27.64 -7.37
C GLN A 21 1.29 -28.16 -6.54
N GLU A 22 0.21 -28.55 -7.23
CA GLU A 22 -0.86 -29.33 -6.66
C GLU A 22 -1.38 -30.29 -7.76
N ASP A 23 -0.73 -31.45 -7.86
CA ASP A 23 -1.32 -32.61 -8.50
C ASP A 23 -0.91 -33.89 -7.79
N ASP A 24 -1.96 -34.60 -7.38
CA ASP A 24 -2.06 -36.02 -7.17
C ASP A 24 -1.27 -36.67 -5.99
N GLU A 25 -2.00 -36.96 -4.91
CA GLU A 25 -2.21 -38.36 -4.54
C GLU A 25 -3.36 -38.47 -3.52
N GLY A 26 -4.22 -39.40 -3.78
CA GLY A 26 -5.50 -39.62 -3.19
C GLY A 26 -5.51 -40.13 -1.75
N PHE A 27 -6.71 -40.03 -1.17
CA PHE A 27 -7.29 -40.77 -0.06
C PHE A 27 -6.58 -40.68 1.31
N TYR A 28 -7.04 -39.75 2.11
CA TYR A 28 -7.59 -39.99 3.46
C TYR A 28 -8.38 -38.74 3.85
N GLU A 29 -9.68 -38.90 4.06
CA GLU A 29 -10.56 -37.92 4.69
C GLU A 29 -10.22 -37.83 6.18
N ASP A 30 -9.09 -37.21 6.51
CA ASP A 30 -8.92 -36.53 7.76
C ASP A 30 -9.31 -35.08 7.48
N ASP A 31 -10.27 -34.54 8.22
CA ASP A 31 -10.63 -33.11 8.21
C ASP A 31 -9.36 -32.29 8.50
N VAL A 32 -8.56 -32.05 7.46
CA VAL A 32 -7.41 -31.17 7.53
C VAL A 32 -7.99 -29.77 7.75
N TYR A 33 -7.91 -29.28 8.97
CA TYR A 33 -8.26 -27.92 9.32
C TYR A 33 -7.44 -26.97 8.45
N VAL A 34 -8.03 -26.53 7.36
CA VAL A 34 -7.44 -25.51 6.47
C VAL A 34 -7.56 -24.19 7.21
N TYR A 35 -6.44 -23.68 7.69
CA TYR A 35 -6.39 -22.38 8.32
C TYR A 35 -6.70 -21.31 7.29
N ALA A 36 -7.91 -20.73 7.36
CA ALA A 36 -8.32 -19.56 6.58
C ALA A 36 -8.25 -18.34 7.50
N PRO A 37 -7.27 -17.45 7.32
CA PRO A 37 -7.07 -16.31 8.23
C PRO A 37 -8.16 -15.26 8.11
N ASN A 38 -8.91 -15.22 7.00
CA ASN A 38 -9.94 -14.22 6.76
C ASN A 38 -11.14 -14.84 6.04
N GLY A 39 -12.32 -14.33 6.34
CA GLY A 39 -13.58 -14.69 5.70
C GLY A 39 -14.35 -13.47 5.21
N ALA A 40 -15.41 -13.71 4.41
CA ALA A 40 -16.30 -12.62 4.01
C ALA A 40 -16.94 -11.96 5.23
N GLY A 41 -16.76 -10.64 5.37
CA GLY A 41 -17.27 -9.86 6.48
C GLY A 41 -16.22 -9.49 7.53
N ASP A 42 -15.11 -10.20 7.61
CA ASP A 42 -14.00 -9.87 8.50
C ASP A 42 -13.43 -8.49 8.19
N GLN A 43 -12.93 -7.83 9.21
CA GLN A 43 -12.50 -6.44 9.13
C GLN A 43 -11.16 -6.27 9.83
N PHE A 44 -10.40 -5.26 9.41
CA PHE A 44 -9.22 -4.87 10.14
C PHE A 44 -8.94 -3.36 10.07
N LEU A 45 -8.36 -2.87 11.13
CA LEU A 45 -7.71 -1.57 11.19
C LEU A 45 -6.22 -1.76 10.93
N LYS A 46 -5.65 -0.93 10.07
CA LYS A 46 -4.22 -0.87 9.76
C LYS A 46 -3.63 0.43 10.28
N ILE A 47 -2.50 0.36 10.96
CA ILE A 47 -1.70 1.53 11.33
C ILE A 47 -0.29 1.30 10.80
N THR A 48 0.26 2.27 10.07
CA THR A 48 1.64 2.20 9.57
C THR A 48 2.43 3.43 9.93
N LEU A 49 3.75 3.25 10.03
CA LEU A 49 4.71 4.31 10.26
C LEU A 49 5.98 4.01 9.45
N GLY A 50 6.54 5.02 8.79
CA GLY A 50 7.74 4.81 7.98
C GLY A 50 8.30 6.05 7.34
N ALA A 51 9.13 5.84 6.33
CA ALA A 51 9.77 6.87 5.54
C ALA A 51 9.10 7.00 4.16
N ILE A 52 9.09 8.23 3.62
CA ILE A 52 8.61 8.54 2.28
C ILE A 52 9.71 9.20 1.46
N PHE A 53 9.90 8.70 0.25
CA PHE A 53 10.97 9.07 -0.68
C PHE A 53 10.37 9.78 -1.90
N PRO A 54 10.69 11.07 -2.15
CA PRO A 54 10.30 11.75 -3.38
C PRO A 54 11.14 11.24 -4.55
N LEU A 55 10.51 10.71 -5.60
CA LEU A 55 11.23 10.11 -6.74
C LEU A 55 11.55 11.11 -7.84
N ASN A 56 10.68 12.08 -8.09
CA ASN A 56 10.84 13.02 -9.20
C ASN A 56 10.40 14.46 -8.88
N PHE A 57 10.38 14.85 -7.63
CA PHE A 57 9.91 16.17 -7.23
C PHE A 57 10.91 17.27 -7.58
N LYS A 58 10.45 18.30 -8.33
CA LYS A 58 11.28 19.46 -8.72
C LYS A 58 11.51 20.38 -7.52
N GLY A 59 12.34 20.06 -6.62
CA GLY A 59 12.57 20.90 -5.43
C GLY A 59 13.57 20.24 -4.49
N GLN A 60 14.20 19.15 -4.96
CA GLN A 60 15.18 18.40 -4.17
C GLN A 60 14.67 18.15 -2.75
N LEU A 61 13.47 17.56 -2.67
CA LEU A 61 12.91 17.11 -1.40
C LEU A 61 13.77 15.99 -0.80
N SER A 62 14.05 16.09 0.47
CA SER A 62 14.67 15.02 1.24
C SER A 62 13.67 13.92 1.58
N THR A 63 14.17 12.76 1.99
CA THR A 63 13.37 11.73 2.62
C THR A 63 12.59 12.32 3.79
N GLY A 64 11.33 11.96 3.87
CA GLY A 64 10.41 12.42 4.90
C GLY A 64 9.86 11.30 5.77
N GLY A 65 8.94 11.66 6.65
CA GLY A 65 8.17 10.72 7.46
C GLY A 65 6.76 10.53 6.91
N LYS A 66 6.19 9.35 7.12
CA LYS A 66 4.81 9.01 6.80
C LYS A 66 4.19 8.21 7.93
N ALA A 67 2.91 8.48 8.20
CA ALA A 67 2.05 7.66 9.05
C ALA A 67 0.71 7.48 8.36
N SER A 68 0.05 6.34 8.58
CA SER A 68 -1.29 6.12 8.06
C SER A 68 -2.17 5.31 9.01
N ILE A 69 -3.48 5.49 8.83
CA ILE A 69 -4.52 4.67 9.42
C ILE A 69 -5.49 4.24 8.31
N GLY A 70 -5.77 2.95 8.23
CA GLY A 70 -6.65 2.38 7.22
C GLY A 70 -7.68 1.44 7.84
N TYR A 71 -8.81 1.32 7.17
CA TYR A 71 -9.86 0.36 7.49
C TYR A 71 -10.22 -0.41 6.23
N PHE A 72 -10.28 -1.75 6.37
CA PHE A 72 -10.62 -2.66 5.27
C PHE A 72 -11.59 -3.74 5.75
N ARG A 73 -12.48 -4.13 4.83
CA ARG A 73 -13.43 -5.21 5.04
C ARG A 73 -13.30 -6.25 3.94
N PHE A 74 -13.16 -7.50 4.32
CA PHE A 74 -13.10 -8.62 3.40
C PHE A 74 -14.46 -8.88 2.76
N LEU A 75 -14.47 -9.03 1.45
CA LEU A 75 -15.61 -9.47 0.65
C LEU A 75 -15.54 -10.97 0.39
N SER A 76 -14.35 -11.53 0.45
CA SER A 76 -14.03 -12.95 0.33
C SER A 76 -12.74 -13.24 1.08
N GLU A 77 -12.29 -14.48 1.08
CA GLU A 77 -11.03 -14.91 1.70
C GLU A 77 -9.80 -14.09 1.27
N TYR A 78 -9.77 -13.65 0.00
CA TYR A 78 -8.62 -12.95 -0.58
C TYR A 78 -8.88 -11.50 -0.96
N LEU A 79 -10.13 -11.08 -1.08
CA LEU A 79 -10.49 -9.75 -1.56
C LEU A 79 -11.10 -8.92 -0.47
N ALA A 80 -10.56 -7.72 -0.26
CA ALA A 80 -11.13 -6.73 0.64
C ALA A 80 -11.26 -5.37 -0.05
N VAL A 81 -12.12 -4.51 0.49
CA VAL A 81 -12.27 -3.12 0.10
C VAL A 81 -12.14 -2.23 1.33
N GLY A 82 -11.67 -1.02 1.13
CA GLY A 82 -11.48 -0.11 2.24
C GLY A 82 -10.83 1.19 1.85
N GLY A 83 -10.35 1.92 2.83
CA GLY A 83 -9.68 3.19 2.60
C GLY A 83 -8.64 3.49 3.66
N GLU A 84 -7.78 4.44 3.33
CA GLU A 84 -6.66 4.86 4.17
C GLU A 84 -6.56 6.39 4.19
N LEU A 85 -6.36 6.93 5.36
CA LEU A 85 -5.93 8.31 5.59
C LEU A 85 -4.44 8.27 5.94
N SER A 86 -3.64 9.00 5.17
CA SER A 86 -2.21 9.12 5.40
C SER A 86 -1.82 10.57 5.72
N ALA A 87 -0.73 10.73 6.43
CA ALA A 87 -0.05 12.01 6.62
C ALA A 87 1.43 11.83 6.33
N SER A 88 2.00 12.72 5.54
CA SER A 88 3.43 12.71 5.27
C SER A 88 4.01 14.11 5.21
N TYR A 89 5.31 14.21 5.51
CA TYR A 89 6.05 15.44 5.37
C TYR A 89 7.42 15.18 4.76
N ASN A 90 7.86 16.09 3.88
CA ASN A 90 9.19 16.11 3.30
C ASN A 90 9.76 17.52 3.42
N VAL A 91 11.07 17.64 3.65
CA VAL A 91 11.76 18.92 3.73
C VAL A 91 12.69 19.10 2.54
N SER A 92 12.70 20.28 1.93
CA SER A 92 13.64 20.59 0.84
C SER A 92 14.96 21.15 1.38
N ILE A 93 16.01 21.17 0.55
CA ILE A 93 17.31 21.79 0.87
C ILE A 93 17.18 23.26 1.27
N GLY A 94 16.11 23.97 0.86
CA GLY A 94 15.80 25.34 1.26
C GLY A 94 14.86 25.46 2.45
N GLU A 95 14.79 24.46 3.33
CA GLU A 95 13.93 24.39 4.53
C GLU A 95 12.43 24.53 4.25
N LYS A 96 12.01 24.32 3.00
CA LYS A 96 10.60 24.35 2.63
C LYS A 96 9.98 22.99 2.92
N VAL A 97 8.86 22.99 3.60
CA VAL A 97 8.16 21.76 4.00
C VAL A 97 7.01 21.47 3.03
N LEU A 98 6.95 20.26 2.53
CA LEU A 98 5.79 19.68 1.85
C LEU A 98 5.06 18.80 2.85
N VAL A 99 3.82 19.14 3.14
CA VAL A 99 2.90 18.28 3.91
C VAL A 99 1.86 17.75 2.93
N MET A 100 1.58 16.44 3.00
CA MET A 100 0.54 15.80 2.21
C MET A 100 -0.37 15.01 3.13
N LEU A 101 -1.69 15.14 2.88
CA LEU A 101 -2.75 14.42 3.58
C LEU A 101 -3.62 13.71 2.54
N PRO A 102 -3.18 12.56 1.99
CA PRO A 102 -3.98 11.77 1.08
C PRO A 102 -5.07 11.00 1.86
N PHE A 103 -6.27 11.00 1.29
CA PHE A 103 -7.35 10.07 1.61
C PHE A 103 -7.61 9.21 0.38
N THR A 104 -7.40 7.91 0.51
CA THR A 104 -7.54 6.95 -0.59
C THR A 104 -8.56 5.87 -0.24
N PHE A 105 -9.18 5.33 -1.28
CA PHE A 105 -10.14 4.23 -1.19
C PHE A 105 -9.90 3.27 -2.36
N GLY A 106 -10.06 1.97 -2.12
CA GLY A 106 -9.84 0.97 -3.15
C GLY A 106 -10.01 -0.46 -2.70
N ALA A 107 -9.36 -1.36 -3.44
CA ALA A 107 -9.40 -2.79 -3.23
C ALA A 107 -8.03 -3.33 -2.80
N MET A 108 -8.07 -4.41 -2.06
CA MET A 108 -6.92 -5.19 -1.62
C MET A 108 -7.12 -6.64 -2.04
N PHE A 109 -6.09 -7.22 -2.63
CA PHE A 109 -5.96 -8.66 -2.83
C PHE A 109 -4.89 -9.19 -1.87
N GLN A 110 -5.22 -10.19 -1.06
CA GLN A 110 -4.35 -10.70 -0.01
C GLN A 110 -4.22 -12.23 -0.08
N PRO A 111 -3.30 -12.77 -0.87
CA PRO A 111 -2.90 -14.16 -0.75
C PRO A 111 -2.16 -14.38 0.58
N TYR A 112 -2.21 -15.63 1.08
CA TYR A 112 -1.53 -16.00 2.31
C TYR A 112 -0.92 -17.40 2.20
N ILE A 113 0.10 -17.66 3.02
CA ILE A 113 0.73 -18.97 3.18
C ILE A 113 0.86 -19.21 4.69
N GLY A 114 0.00 -20.05 5.26
CA GLY A 114 -0.11 -20.21 6.70
C GLY A 114 -0.41 -18.86 7.37
N ARG A 115 0.46 -18.42 8.26
CA ARG A 115 0.31 -17.14 8.97
C ARG A 115 0.91 -15.93 8.25
N PHE A 116 1.53 -16.13 7.08
CA PHE A 116 2.08 -15.04 6.27
C PHE A 116 1.03 -14.53 5.29
N GLU A 117 0.78 -13.23 5.31
CA GLU A 117 -0.17 -12.52 4.46
C GLU A 117 0.60 -11.57 3.53
N PHE A 118 0.25 -11.56 2.23
CA PHE A 118 0.93 -10.77 1.20
C PHE A 118 -0.05 -9.82 0.49
N PRO A 119 -0.54 -8.78 1.17
CA PRO A 119 -1.52 -7.89 0.59
C PRO A 119 -0.93 -7.02 -0.52
N VAL A 120 -1.72 -6.84 -1.58
CA VAL A 120 -1.50 -5.86 -2.63
C VAL A 120 -2.74 -4.97 -2.71
N TYR A 121 -2.54 -3.64 -2.73
CA TYR A 121 -3.63 -2.66 -2.75
C TYR A 121 -3.56 -1.84 -4.03
N ALA A 122 -4.73 -1.49 -4.55
CA ALA A 122 -4.91 -0.50 -5.59
C ALA A 122 -5.97 0.51 -5.12
N GLU A 123 -5.57 1.75 -4.93
CA GLU A 123 -6.42 2.78 -4.33
C GLU A 123 -6.34 4.07 -5.14
N ILE A 124 -7.43 4.82 -5.15
CA ILE A 124 -7.55 6.16 -5.72
C ILE A 124 -8.13 7.10 -4.66
N GLY A 125 -7.87 8.37 -4.80
CA GLY A 125 -8.38 9.34 -3.82
C GLY A 125 -8.02 10.77 -4.10
N LEU A 126 -8.08 11.56 -3.05
CA LEU A 126 -7.77 12.99 -3.05
C LEU A 126 -6.75 13.29 -1.96
N ALA A 127 -5.88 14.25 -2.22
CA ALA A 127 -4.93 14.76 -1.24
C ALA A 127 -5.08 16.26 -1.04
N ASN A 128 -4.91 16.69 0.20
CA ASN A 128 -4.54 18.07 0.51
C ASN A 128 -3.00 18.14 0.53
N GLN A 129 -2.44 19.08 -0.21
CA GLN A 129 -1.01 19.35 -0.23
C GLN A 129 -0.76 20.78 0.23
N THR A 130 0.14 20.94 1.17
CA THR A 130 0.60 22.25 1.61
C THR A 130 2.09 22.38 1.33
N TRP A 131 2.43 23.32 0.45
CA TRP A 131 3.80 23.68 0.13
C TRP A 131 4.10 25.09 0.67
N GLN A 132 4.84 25.19 1.75
CA GLN A 132 5.00 26.43 2.50
C GLN A 132 3.64 26.99 2.97
N ASN A 133 3.19 28.10 2.37
CA ASN A 133 1.91 28.76 2.67
C ASN A 133 0.90 28.61 1.54
N MET A 134 1.18 27.76 0.53
CA MET A 134 0.26 27.49 -0.57
C MET A 134 -0.42 26.15 -0.34
N GLU A 135 -1.73 26.17 -0.26
CA GLU A 135 -2.56 24.97 -0.23
C GLU A 135 -3.02 24.62 -1.65
N ILE A 136 -2.92 23.36 -1.99
CA ILE A 136 -3.38 22.79 -3.24
C ILE A 136 -4.37 21.68 -2.90
N PHE A 137 -5.66 21.98 -3.06
CA PHE A 137 -6.75 21.03 -2.82
C PHE A 137 -7.92 21.30 -3.77
N PRO A 138 -8.56 20.27 -4.29
CA PRO A 138 -8.21 18.84 -4.20
C PRO A 138 -7.15 18.45 -5.24
N THR A 139 -6.23 17.56 -4.85
CA THR A 139 -5.30 16.91 -5.78
C THR A 139 -5.65 15.45 -5.91
N PHE A 140 -5.73 14.92 -7.12
CA PHE A 140 -5.96 13.49 -7.37
C PHE A 140 -4.76 12.66 -6.90
N VAL A 141 -5.03 11.47 -6.36
CA VAL A 141 -4.02 10.52 -5.91
C VAL A 141 -4.36 9.13 -6.41
N THR A 142 -3.36 8.43 -6.93
CA THR A 142 -3.39 6.98 -7.10
C THR A 142 -2.31 6.36 -6.23
N LYS A 143 -2.67 5.32 -5.51
CA LYS A 143 -1.75 4.57 -4.64
C LYS A 143 -1.77 3.10 -5.03
N LEU A 144 -0.58 2.51 -5.21
CA LEU A 144 -0.35 1.08 -5.29
C LEU A 144 0.51 0.67 -4.12
N SER A 145 0.14 -0.38 -3.42
CA SER A 145 0.87 -0.85 -2.24
C SER A 145 1.07 -2.35 -2.29
N ALA A 146 2.16 -2.80 -1.71
CA ALA A 146 2.42 -4.21 -1.45
C ALA A 146 3.04 -4.38 -0.06
N GLY A 147 2.78 -5.52 0.58
CA GLY A 147 3.32 -5.77 1.91
C GLY A 147 3.46 -7.25 2.22
N ALA A 148 4.12 -7.52 3.33
CA ALA A 148 4.21 -8.84 3.95
C ALA A 148 3.92 -8.68 5.45
N TYR A 149 2.95 -9.43 5.93
CA TYR A 149 2.51 -9.40 7.32
C TYR A 149 2.55 -10.81 7.88
N PHE A 150 2.84 -10.91 9.16
CA PHE A 150 2.77 -12.15 9.91
C PHE A 150 1.68 -12.04 10.97
N ARG A 151 0.72 -12.96 10.95
CA ARG A 151 -0.36 -13.03 11.93
C ARG A 151 0.13 -13.67 13.23
N ILE A 152 0.35 -12.84 14.23
CA ILE A 152 0.83 -13.26 15.55
C ILE A 152 -0.27 -13.96 16.33
N THR A 153 -1.47 -13.36 16.32
CA THR A 153 -2.70 -13.91 16.92
C THR A 153 -3.84 -13.79 15.92
N ASP A 154 -5.00 -14.34 16.21
CA ASP A 154 -6.18 -14.21 15.34
C ASP A 154 -6.59 -12.74 15.13
N SER A 155 -6.25 -11.87 16.06
CA SER A 155 -6.61 -10.44 16.02
C SER A 155 -5.46 -9.50 15.65
N ILE A 156 -4.20 -9.96 15.59
CA ILE A 156 -3.05 -9.06 15.42
C ILE A 156 -2.10 -9.60 14.36
N SER A 157 -1.83 -8.76 13.35
CA SER A 157 -0.75 -8.97 12.38
C SER A 157 0.26 -7.83 12.44
N ILE A 158 1.54 -8.14 12.29
CA ILE A 158 2.62 -7.16 12.17
C ILE A 158 3.40 -7.43 10.88
N GLY A 159 3.87 -6.37 10.23
CA GLY A 159 4.59 -6.55 8.97
C GLY A 159 5.20 -5.27 8.45
N ALA A 160 5.61 -5.35 7.19
CA ALA A 160 6.16 -4.22 6.45
C ALA A 160 5.43 -4.08 5.12
N SER A 161 5.37 -2.84 4.63
CA SER A 161 4.75 -2.51 3.34
C SER A 161 5.51 -1.39 2.64
N THR A 162 5.30 -1.31 1.34
CA THR A 162 5.74 -0.20 0.51
C THR A 162 4.54 0.35 -0.25
N ASP A 163 4.46 1.67 -0.36
CA ASP A 163 3.44 2.34 -1.16
C ASP A 163 4.11 3.15 -2.26
N PHE A 164 3.51 3.12 -3.43
CA PHE A 164 3.87 3.97 -4.55
C PHE A 164 2.72 4.94 -4.83
N PHE A 165 3.00 6.24 -4.73
CA PHE A 165 2.02 7.31 -4.97
C PHE A 165 2.30 7.99 -6.29
N TRP A 166 1.24 8.16 -7.09
CA TRP A 166 1.21 9.07 -8.22
C TRP A 166 0.23 10.20 -7.92
N ILE A 167 0.75 11.44 -7.88
CA ILE A 167 0.00 12.64 -7.48
C ILE A 167 0.18 13.68 -8.59
N PRO A 168 -0.66 13.64 -9.63
CA PRO A 168 -0.59 14.63 -10.71
C PRO A 168 -1.06 15.99 -10.21
N GLN A 169 -0.30 17.02 -10.54
CA GLN A 169 -0.68 18.41 -10.30
C GLN A 169 -1.06 19.06 -11.62
N TRP A 170 -2.33 19.38 -11.77
CA TRP A 170 -2.87 20.02 -12.98
C TRP A 170 -3.17 21.48 -12.72
N PHE A 171 -2.43 22.35 -13.37
CA PHE A 171 -2.61 23.80 -13.31
C PHE A 171 -3.36 24.30 -14.56
N LYS A 172 -4.01 25.48 -14.48
CA LYS A 172 -4.61 26.15 -15.63
C LYS A 172 -3.59 26.39 -16.74
N ASP A 173 -2.36 26.68 -16.38
CA ASP A 173 -1.21 26.76 -17.28
C ASP A 173 -0.57 25.38 -17.39
N SER A 174 -0.80 24.68 -18.49
CA SER A 174 -0.32 23.31 -18.71
C SER A 174 1.21 23.18 -18.67
N SER A 175 1.95 24.29 -18.91
CA SER A 175 3.42 24.31 -18.80
C SER A 175 3.91 24.07 -17.36
N LYS A 176 3.06 24.27 -16.38
CA LYS A 176 3.33 24.06 -14.95
C LYS A 176 2.87 22.70 -14.43
N ASN A 177 2.23 21.89 -15.26
CA ASN A 177 1.78 20.58 -14.87
C ASN A 177 2.96 19.71 -14.45
N PHE A 178 2.77 18.98 -13.38
CA PHE A 178 3.78 18.10 -12.80
C PHE A 178 3.18 16.80 -12.28
N ASN A 179 3.88 15.70 -12.43
CA ASN A 179 3.49 14.40 -11.89
C ASN A 179 4.38 14.08 -10.69
N GLY A 180 3.88 14.29 -9.49
CA GLY A 180 4.57 13.88 -8.28
C GLY A 180 4.59 12.36 -8.15
N LEU A 181 5.78 11.78 -7.97
CA LEU A 181 5.96 10.36 -7.68
C LEU A 181 6.66 10.22 -6.34
N PHE A 182 6.08 9.40 -5.47
CA PHE A 182 6.64 9.10 -4.16
C PHE A 182 6.59 7.61 -3.90
N GLU A 183 7.57 7.12 -3.17
CA GLU A 183 7.61 5.75 -2.64
C GLU A 183 7.72 5.83 -1.12
N SER A 184 7.14 4.88 -0.39
CA SER A 184 7.33 4.78 1.05
C SER A 184 7.75 3.37 1.44
N ALA A 185 8.46 3.27 2.56
CA ALA A 185 8.74 2.00 3.23
C ALA A 185 8.27 2.12 4.68
N GLU A 186 7.42 1.20 5.11
CA GLU A 186 6.68 1.30 6.37
C GLU A 186 6.69 -0.01 7.13
N ILE A 187 6.65 0.08 8.44
CA ILE A 187 6.24 -1.00 9.34
C ILE A 187 4.78 -0.79 9.70
N GLY A 188 4.03 -1.88 9.87
CA GLY A 188 2.60 -1.81 10.10
C GLY A 188 2.11 -2.83 11.11
N LEU A 189 1.05 -2.44 11.79
CA LEU A 189 0.26 -3.28 12.66
C LEU A 189 -1.17 -3.31 12.12
N ARG A 190 -1.81 -4.49 12.13
CA ARG A 190 -3.21 -4.68 11.81
C ARG A 190 -3.92 -5.31 12.99
N TYR A 191 -5.09 -4.78 13.30
CA TYR A 191 -6.02 -5.33 14.29
C TYR A 191 -7.25 -5.86 13.57
N HIS A 192 -7.48 -7.17 13.61
CA HIS A 192 -8.58 -7.89 12.99
C HIS A 192 -9.72 -8.10 13.99
N PHE A 193 -10.99 -7.92 13.53
CA PHE A 193 -12.20 -8.07 14.36
C PHE A 193 -13.42 -8.42 13.52
#